data_701edf5e7cd813b9473233e51d39d328
#
_entry.id   701edf5e7cd813b9473233e51d39d328
#
_cell.length_a   1.000
_cell.length_b   1.000
_cell.length_c   1.000
_cell.angle_alpha   90.00
_cell.angle_beta   90.00
_cell.angle_gamma   90.00
#
_symmetry.space_group_name_H-M   'P 1'
#
loop_
_entity.id
_entity.type
_entity.pdbx_description
1 polymer ?
#
loop_
_entity_poly.entity_id
_entity_poly.type
_entity_poly.pdbx_seq_one_letter_code
_entity_poly.pdbx_strand_id
1 'polypeptide(L)'
;MNNACLFAYNELNRRADSLKHADMGTTMVMASIEGNVVTIAHIGDSRCYILRKDGGLLYQTEDHVNRILGWETLSRCFFSYKSGNVIPDIIQLYLEAGDRILLCSDGIYKSIIPYILEERMMDNKLPEDILETFDFLCEKNGNDNYTAILACIE
;
A
#
# COMPACT_ATOMS: atom_id res chain seq x y z
N MET A 1 3.20 3.30 16.26
CA MET A 1 2.88 3.64 14.86
C MET A 1 2.39 5.07 14.67
N ASN A 2 1.39 5.59 15.41
CA ASN A 2 0.93 7.00 15.28
C ASN A 2 2.05 8.05 15.37
N ASN A 3 3.01 7.90 16.30
CA ASN A 3 4.12 8.83 16.43
C ASN A 3 5.05 8.84 15.20
N ALA A 4 5.25 7.69 14.54
CA ALA A 4 6.03 7.60 13.31
C ALA A 4 5.33 8.31 12.15
N CYS A 5 4.02 8.18 12.04
CA CYS A 5 3.22 8.86 11.01
C CYS A 5 3.22 10.38 11.22
N LEU A 6 3.08 10.83 12.47
CA LEU A 6 3.18 12.26 12.80
C LEU A 6 4.58 12.81 12.51
N PHE A 7 5.63 12.04 12.81
CA PHE A 7 6.99 12.41 12.46
C PHE A 7 7.17 12.53 10.93
N ALA A 8 6.70 11.56 10.16
CA ALA A 8 6.76 11.59 8.70
C ALA A 8 6.03 12.82 8.12
N TYR A 9 4.85 13.16 8.65
CA TYR A 9 4.11 14.35 8.26
C TYR A 9 4.88 15.64 8.57
N ASN A 10 5.49 15.73 9.75
CA ASN A 10 6.29 16.90 10.12
C ASN A 10 7.53 17.04 9.22
N GLU A 11 8.19 15.93 8.86
CA GLU A 11 9.31 15.95 7.92
C GLU A 11 8.89 16.36 6.50
N LEU A 12 7.69 15.94 6.06
CA LEU A 12 7.11 16.41 4.80
C LEU A 12 6.95 17.93 4.80
N ASN A 13 6.39 18.51 5.87
CA ASN A 13 6.25 19.97 6.00
C ASN A 13 7.60 20.67 6.02
N ARG A 14 8.57 20.16 6.79
CA ARG A 14 9.93 20.72 6.83
C ARG A 14 10.59 20.69 5.44
N ARG A 15 10.36 19.63 4.67
CA ARG A 15 10.86 19.54 3.30
C ARG A 15 10.18 20.53 2.37
N ALA A 16 8.85 20.67 2.47
CA ALA A 16 8.10 21.65 1.71
C ALA A 16 8.58 23.10 1.98
N ASP A 17 8.85 23.42 3.25
CA ASP A 17 9.43 24.72 3.63
C ASP A 17 10.80 24.96 2.96
N SER A 18 11.67 23.95 2.98
CA SER A 18 13.01 24.02 2.35
C SER A 18 12.93 24.24 0.82
N LEU A 19 11.82 23.88 0.20
CA LEU A 19 11.54 24.05 -1.23
C LEU A 19 10.64 25.27 -1.53
N LYS A 20 10.65 26.26 -0.66
CA LYS A 20 9.89 27.53 -0.78
C LYS A 20 8.37 27.30 -0.81
N HIS A 21 7.88 26.56 0.17
CA HIS A 21 6.47 26.23 0.35
C HIS A 21 5.86 25.45 -0.83
N ALA A 22 6.60 24.50 -1.38
CA ALA A 22 6.10 23.62 -2.40
C ALA A 22 4.92 22.76 -1.87
N ASP A 23 3.86 22.67 -2.66
CA ASP A 23 2.80 21.69 -2.41
C ASP A 23 3.38 20.29 -2.60
N MET A 24 3.39 19.50 -1.53
CA MET A 24 3.91 18.14 -1.51
C MET A 24 2.87 17.22 -0.90
N GLY A 25 2.69 16.07 -1.51
CA GLY A 25 1.80 15.03 -1.01
C GLY A 25 2.39 13.65 -1.20
N THR A 26 2.00 12.71 -0.33
CA THR A 26 2.33 11.30 -0.48
C THR A 26 1.27 10.43 0.18
N THR A 27 1.04 9.27 -0.38
CA THR A 27 0.33 8.16 0.27
C THR A 27 1.32 7.37 1.14
N MET A 28 0.80 6.54 2.01
CA MET A 28 1.62 5.62 2.80
C MET A 28 0.85 4.33 3.06
N VAL A 29 1.52 3.22 2.87
CA VAL A 29 1.12 1.91 3.39
C VAL A 29 2.32 1.28 4.09
N MET A 30 2.12 0.76 5.29
CA MET A 30 3.18 0.21 6.13
C MET A 30 2.66 -1.02 6.87
N ALA A 31 3.49 -2.05 6.95
CA ALA A 31 3.26 -3.23 7.79
C ALA A 31 4.41 -3.37 8.80
N SER A 32 4.06 -3.59 10.06
CA SER A 32 5.00 -3.92 11.14
C SER A 32 4.60 -5.26 11.74
N ILE A 33 5.52 -6.22 11.72
CA ILE A 33 5.28 -7.58 12.21
C ILE A 33 6.00 -7.77 13.53
N GLU A 34 5.28 -8.20 14.54
CA GLU A 34 5.82 -8.56 15.85
C GLU A 34 5.22 -9.91 16.28
N GLY A 35 6.08 -10.93 16.30
CA GLY A 35 5.62 -12.31 16.47
C GLY A 35 4.69 -12.71 15.32
N ASN A 36 3.47 -13.11 15.66
CA ASN A 36 2.42 -13.46 14.70
C ASN A 36 1.37 -12.36 14.49
N VAL A 37 1.63 -11.14 14.95
CA VAL A 37 0.74 -9.99 14.76
C VAL A 37 1.33 -9.04 13.74
N VAL A 38 0.56 -8.70 12.71
CA VAL A 38 0.87 -7.60 11.81
C VAL A 38 0.03 -6.38 12.19
N THR A 39 0.69 -5.23 12.29
CA THR A 39 0.04 -3.93 12.39
C THR A 39 0.20 -3.20 11.07
N ILE A 40 -0.90 -2.85 10.43
CA ILE A 40 -0.92 -2.11 9.17
C ILE A 40 -1.33 -0.68 9.45
N ALA A 41 -0.58 0.28 8.92
CA ALA A 41 -0.96 1.68 8.87
C ALA A 41 -1.09 2.12 7.40
N HIS A 42 -2.19 2.80 7.08
CA HIS A 42 -2.53 3.16 5.71
C HIS A 42 -3.15 4.55 5.62
N ILE A 43 -2.69 5.33 4.65
CA ILE A 43 -3.31 6.59 4.23
C ILE A 43 -3.07 6.81 2.73
N GLY A 44 -4.14 7.02 1.97
CA GLY A 44 -4.09 7.19 0.51
C GLY A 44 -4.72 6.02 -0.23
N ASP A 45 -4.18 5.71 -1.39
CA ASP A 45 -4.63 4.64 -2.30
C ASP A 45 -3.54 3.58 -2.61
N SER A 46 -2.37 3.69 -1.99
CA SER A 46 -1.43 2.56 -1.95
C SER A 46 -1.99 1.45 -1.08
N ARG A 47 -1.92 0.21 -1.50
CA ARG A 47 -2.66 -0.89 -0.85
C ARG A 47 -1.76 -1.88 -0.12
N CYS A 48 -2.33 -2.47 0.93
CA CYS A 48 -1.86 -3.71 1.54
C CYS A 48 -2.87 -4.82 1.23
N TYR A 49 -2.38 -5.94 0.74
CA TYR A 49 -3.13 -7.19 0.63
C TYR A 49 -2.51 -8.22 1.56
N ILE A 50 -3.34 -8.98 2.26
CA ILE A 50 -2.90 -10.18 2.99
C ILE A 50 -3.70 -11.36 2.45
N LEU A 51 -3.00 -12.34 1.94
CA LEU A 51 -3.59 -13.59 1.45
C LEU A 51 -3.17 -14.74 2.36
N ARG A 52 -4.16 -15.57 2.73
CA ARG A 52 -3.97 -16.80 3.48
C ARG A 52 -3.94 -17.99 2.54
N LYS A 53 -3.01 -18.91 2.73
CA LYS A 53 -2.76 -20.04 1.83
C LYS A 53 -4.01 -20.84 1.48
N ASP A 54 -4.86 -21.08 2.47
CA ASP A 54 -6.04 -21.94 2.31
C ASP A 54 -7.36 -21.15 2.30
N GLY A 55 -7.32 -19.82 2.39
CA GLY A 55 -8.51 -18.97 2.56
C GLY A 55 -8.64 -17.80 1.59
N GLY A 56 -7.66 -17.60 0.70
CA GLY A 56 -7.68 -16.49 -0.24
C GLY A 56 -7.43 -15.13 0.43
N LEU A 57 -8.08 -14.08 -0.05
CA LEU A 57 -7.91 -12.72 0.45
C LEU A 57 -8.44 -12.60 1.89
N LEU A 58 -7.51 -12.45 2.85
CA LEU A 58 -7.83 -12.23 4.26
C LEU A 58 -8.13 -10.75 4.53
N TYR A 59 -7.38 -9.85 3.91
CA TYR A 59 -7.50 -8.41 4.12
C TYR A 59 -7.00 -7.61 2.92
N GLN A 60 -7.66 -6.50 2.68
CA GLN A 60 -7.21 -5.43 1.78
C GLN A 60 -7.52 -4.08 2.41
N THR A 61 -6.60 -3.13 2.30
CA THR A 61 -6.86 -1.73 2.67
C THR A 61 -7.95 -1.12 1.79
N GLU A 62 -8.74 -0.22 2.36
CA GLU A 62 -9.74 0.57 1.63
C GLU A 62 -9.14 1.90 1.17
N ASP A 63 -9.23 2.19 -0.13
CA ASP A 63 -8.65 3.40 -0.71
C ASP A 63 -9.32 4.68 -0.17
N HIS A 64 -8.51 5.65 0.19
CA HIS A 64 -8.99 6.97 0.57
C HIS A 64 -9.16 7.85 -0.68
N VAL A 65 -10.20 7.59 -1.44
CA VAL A 65 -10.51 8.30 -2.69
C VAL A 65 -11.96 8.79 -2.71
N ASN A 66 -12.17 9.93 -3.37
CA ASN A 66 -13.50 10.38 -3.79
C ASN A 66 -13.69 10.03 -5.26
N ARG A 67 -14.83 9.41 -5.59
CA ARG A 67 -15.22 9.11 -6.97
C ARG A 67 -16.37 10.02 -7.38
N ILE A 68 -16.09 10.98 -8.26
CA ILE A 68 -17.09 11.93 -8.76
C ILE A 68 -17.07 11.93 -10.28
N LEU A 69 -18.18 11.56 -10.90
CA LEU A 69 -18.35 11.56 -12.36
C LEU A 69 -17.27 10.79 -13.13
N GLY A 70 -16.76 9.70 -12.56
CA GLY A 70 -15.71 8.88 -13.17
C GLY A 70 -14.27 9.35 -12.91
N TRP A 71 -14.10 10.46 -12.19
CA TRP A 71 -12.78 10.91 -11.74
C TRP A 71 -12.50 10.41 -10.31
N GLU A 72 -11.29 9.93 -10.10
CA GLU A 72 -10.77 9.58 -8.79
C GLU A 72 -9.83 10.67 -8.28
N THR A 73 -10.03 11.09 -7.03
CA THR A 73 -9.13 12.02 -6.34
C THR A 73 -8.88 11.54 -4.92
N LEU A 74 -7.67 11.68 -4.42
CA LEU A 74 -7.36 11.35 -3.04
C LEU A 74 -8.20 12.21 -2.08
N SER A 75 -8.90 11.56 -1.16
CA SER A 75 -9.65 12.20 -0.08
C SER A 75 -8.81 12.37 1.18
N ARG A 76 -7.81 11.49 1.38
CA ARG A 76 -6.87 11.50 2.50
C ARG A 76 -5.47 11.10 2.00
N CYS A 77 -4.47 11.88 2.37
CA CYS A 77 -3.05 11.60 2.17
C CYS A 77 -2.22 12.49 3.11
N PHE A 78 -0.94 12.24 3.25
CA PHE A 78 -0.06 13.26 3.79
C PHE A 78 0.09 14.37 2.75
N PHE A 79 -0.35 15.57 3.09
CA PHE A 79 -0.21 16.73 2.22
C PHE A 79 0.30 17.91 3.03
N SER A 80 1.33 18.59 2.52
CA SER A 80 1.95 19.71 3.21
C SER A 80 0.93 20.79 3.57
N TYR A 81 1.05 21.32 4.78
CA TYR A 81 0.21 22.38 5.36
C TYR A 81 -1.29 22.04 5.55
N LYS A 82 -1.72 20.81 5.26
CA LYS A 82 -3.10 20.35 5.48
C LYS A 82 -3.15 19.36 6.63
N SER A 83 -3.43 19.83 7.84
CA SER A 83 -3.48 19.00 9.05
C SER A 83 -4.76 18.19 9.23
N GLY A 84 -5.79 18.42 8.43
CA GLY A 84 -7.14 17.91 8.72
C GLY A 84 -7.37 16.42 8.49
N ASN A 85 -6.55 15.73 7.66
CA ASN A 85 -6.80 14.34 7.24
C ASN A 85 -5.51 13.51 7.15
N VAL A 86 -4.59 13.72 8.09
CA VAL A 86 -3.27 13.06 8.11
C VAL A 86 -3.19 11.87 9.07
N ILE A 87 -4.30 11.47 9.68
CA ILE A 87 -4.32 10.32 10.58
C ILE A 87 -4.51 9.06 9.73
N PRO A 88 -3.56 8.12 9.74
CA PRO A 88 -3.69 6.86 9.02
C PRO A 88 -4.74 5.96 9.69
N ASP A 89 -5.35 5.10 8.91
CA ASP A 89 -6.07 3.96 9.47
C ASP A 89 -5.06 2.93 9.96
N ILE A 90 -5.33 2.36 11.14
CA ILE A 90 -4.44 1.37 11.75
C ILE A 90 -5.28 0.17 12.15
N ILE A 91 -4.85 -1.01 11.68
CA ILE A 91 -5.45 -2.28 12.07
C ILE A 91 -4.39 -3.27 12.53
N GLN A 92 -4.81 -4.29 13.26
CA GLN A 92 -3.98 -5.43 13.64
C GLN A 92 -4.68 -6.73 13.25
N LEU A 93 -3.88 -7.66 12.72
CA LEU A 93 -4.35 -8.98 12.30
C LEU A 93 -3.35 -10.05 12.77
N TYR A 94 -3.85 -11.26 12.96
CA TYR A 94 -3.01 -12.42 13.23
C TYR A 94 -2.60 -13.08 11.92
N LEU A 95 -1.31 -13.32 11.79
CA LEU A 95 -0.70 -14.04 10.67
C LEU A 95 -0.52 -15.51 11.01
N GLU A 96 -0.56 -16.33 9.97
CA GLU A 96 -0.24 -17.76 10.03
C GLU A 96 0.89 -18.07 9.04
N ALA A 97 1.61 -19.17 9.29
CA ALA A 97 2.64 -19.63 8.36
C ALA A 97 2.03 -19.90 6.98
N GLY A 98 2.66 -19.35 5.95
CA GLY A 98 2.19 -19.40 4.56
C GLY A 98 1.35 -18.19 4.14
N ASP A 99 1.00 -17.28 5.06
CA ASP A 99 0.37 -16.01 4.69
C ASP A 99 1.35 -15.17 3.85
N ARG A 100 0.82 -14.40 2.90
CA ARG A 100 1.58 -13.47 2.07
C ARG A 100 1.05 -12.06 2.20
N ILE A 101 1.95 -11.11 2.32
CA ILE A 101 1.64 -9.69 2.46
C ILE A 101 2.22 -8.96 1.26
N LEU A 102 1.39 -8.27 0.50
CA LEU A 102 1.80 -7.37 -0.57
C LEU A 102 1.51 -5.92 -0.17
N LEU A 103 2.54 -5.08 -0.17
CA LEU A 103 2.39 -3.63 -0.15
C LEU A 103 2.67 -3.10 -1.54
N CYS A 104 1.78 -2.28 -2.10
CA CYS A 104 1.97 -1.78 -3.46
C CYS A 104 1.37 -0.40 -3.70
N SER A 105 1.93 0.31 -4.68
CA SER A 105 1.32 1.52 -5.24
C SER A 105 0.18 1.16 -6.20
N ASP A 106 -0.58 2.16 -6.59
CA ASP A 106 -1.74 2.03 -7.48
C ASP A 106 -1.38 1.52 -8.87
N GLY A 107 -0.17 1.79 -9.37
CA GLY A 107 0.30 1.26 -10.66
C GLY A 107 0.29 -0.27 -10.73
N ILE A 108 0.39 -1.00 -9.62
CA ILE A 108 0.27 -2.47 -9.59
C ILE A 108 -1.18 -2.89 -9.83
N TYR A 109 -2.11 -2.50 -8.95
CA TYR A 109 -3.49 -3.00 -8.98
C TYR A 109 -4.35 -2.36 -10.08
N LYS A 110 -3.92 -1.25 -10.67
CA LYS A 110 -4.53 -0.68 -11.88
C LYS A 110 -4.08 -1.38 -13.15
N SER A 111 -2.88 -1.99 -13.14
CA SER A 111 -2.32 -2.69 -14.29
C SER A 111 -2.62 -4.19 -14.29
N ILE A 112 -2.86 -4.78 -13.11
CA ILE A 112 -3.10 -6.22 -12.94
C ILE A 112 -4.52 -6.42 -12.43
N ILE A 113 -5.30 -7.24 -13.12
CA ILE A 113 -6.67 -7.60 -12.73
C ILE A 113 -6.64 -8.24 -11.32
N PRO A 114 -7.52 -7.86 -10.38
CA PRO A 114 -7.47 -8.33 -8.99
C PRO A 114 -7.38 -9.85 -8.84
N TYR A 115 -8.16 -10.60 -9.58
CA TYR A 115 -8.10 -12.07 -9.57
C TYR A 115 -6.71 -12.60 -9.95
N ILE A 116 -6.07 -12.02 -10.98
CA ILE A 116 -4.71 -12.41 -11.40
C ILE A 116 -3.68 -12.05 -10.32
N LEU A 117 -3.82 -10.88 -9.70
CA LEU A 117 -2.94 -10.45 -8.60
C LEU A 117 -2.98 -11.48 -7.46
N GLU A 118 -4.18 -11.83 -6.99
CA GLU A 118 -4.40 -12.77 -5.91
C GLU A 118 -3.91 -14.19 -6.28
N GLU A 119 -4.23 -14.67 -7.48
CA GLU A 119 -3.78 -15.97 -7.97
C GLU A 119 -2.24 -16.03 -7.99
N ARG A 120 -1.58 -15.02 -8.54
CA ARG A 120 -0.10 -14.98 -8.62
C ARG A 120 0.55 -14.84 -7.26
N MET A 121 -0.03 -14.07 -6.34
CA MET A 121 0.45 -14.01 -4.96
C MET A 121 0.47 -15.38 -4.28
N MET A 122 -0.42 -16.30 -4.66
CA MET A 122 -0.54 -17.63 -4.07
C MET A 122 0.20 -18.72 -4.86
N ASP A 123 0.85 -18.38 -5.96
CA ASP A 123 1.72 -19.33 -6.70
C ASP A 123 2.79 -19.92 -5.76
N ASN A 124 3.05 -21.22 -5.91
CA ASN A 124 4.12 -21.89 -5.15
C ASN A 124 5.51 -21.57 -5.74
N LYS A 125 5.80 -20.27 -5.81
CA LYS A 125 7.03 -19.70 -6.32
C LYS A 125 7.69 -18.84 -5.26
N LEU A 126 8.96 -18.53 -5.48
CA LEU A 126 9.68 -17.55 -4.66
C LEU A 126 9.05 -16.14 -4.82
N PRO A 127 9.10 -15.30 -3.79
CA PRO A 127 8.60 -13.93 -3.88
C PRO A 127 9.17 -13.13 -5.05
N GLU A 128 10.45 -13.35 -5.36
CA GLU A 128 11.16 -12.71 -6.46
C GLU A 128 10.53 -13.04 -7.82
N ASP A 129 10.24 -14.33 -8.09
CA ASP A 129 9.61 -14.78 -9.34
C ASP A 129 8.20 -14.22 -9.52
N ILE A 130 7.48 -14.02 -8.40
CA ILE A 130 6.15 -13.43 -8.39
C ILE A 130 6.25 -11.93 -8.73
N LEU A 131 7.21 -11.23 -8.11
CA LEU A 131 7.43 -9.81 -8.38
C LEU A 131 7.91 -9.57 -9.82
N GLU A 132 8.74 -10.45 -10.40
CA GLU A 132 9.09 -10.40 -11.83
C GLU A 132 7.86 -10.58 -12.73
N THR A 133 6.90 -11.43 -12.33
CA THR A 133 5.62 -11.57 -13.05
C THR A 133 4.81 -10.29 -12.98
N PHE A 134 4.76 -9.61 -11.81
CA PHE A 134 4.06 -8.33 -11.66
C PHE A 134 4.72 -7.23 -12.49
N ASP A 135 6.06 -7.17 -12.49
CA ASP A 135 6.84 -6.26 -13.32
C ASP A 135 6.47 -6.39 -14.80
N PHE A 136 6.54 -7.60 -15.35
CA PHE A 136 6.15 -7.89 -16.72
C PHE A 136 4.70 -7.46 -17.05
N LEU A 137 3.74 -7.74 -16.15
CA LEU A 137 2.34 -7.38 -16.36
C LEU A 137 2.13 -5.86 -16.31
N CYS A 138 2.82 -5.16 -15.42
CA CYS A 138 2.76 -3.71 -15.30
C CYS A 138 3.39 -3.03 -16.50
N GLU A 139 4.55 -3.48 -16.99
CA GLU A 139 5.16 -2.97 -18.21
C GLU A 139 4.26 -3.13 -19.43
N LYS A 140 3.54 -4.25 -19.52
CA LYS A 140 2.67 -4.54 -20.65
C LYS A 140 1.35 -3.78 -20.62
N ASN A 141 0.74 -3.59 -19.46
CA ASN A 141 -0.63 -3.13 -19.30
C ASN A 141 -0.76 -1.77 -18.62
N GLY A 142 0.30 -1.32 -17.92
CA GLY A 142 0.28 -0.13 -17.11
C GLY A 142 0.67 1.14 -17.85
N ASN A 143 0.23 2.27 -17.29
CA ASN A 143 0.58 3.62 -17.75
C ASN A 143 1.11 4.49 -16.63
N ASP A 144 1.44 3.90 -15.47
CA ASP A 144 1.87 4.62 -14.27
C ASP A 144 3.09 3.95 -13.64
N ASN A 145 3.80 4.70 -12.80
CA ASN A 145 4.89 4.14 -12.01
C ASN A 145 4.35 3.12 -11.01
N TYR A 146 5.08 2.04 -10.79
CA TYR A 146 4.66 0.98 -9.89
C TYR A 146 5.78 0.57 -8.94
N THR A 147 5.37 0.20 -7.74
CA THR A 147 6.27 -0.32 -6.70
C THR A 147 5.53 -1.38 -5.91
N ALA A 148 6.23 -2.46 -5.58
CA ALA A 148 5.69 -3.54 -4.77
C ALA A 148 6.73 -4.12 -3.80
N ILE A 149 6.25 -4.55 -2.64
CA ILE A 149 7.00 -5.34 -1.66
C ILE A 149 6.15 -6.57 -1.34
N LEU A 150 6.68 -7.76 -1.53
CA LEU A 150 6.04 -9.02 -1.19
C LEU A 150 6.79 -9.73 -0.05
N ALA A 151 6.10 -10.01 1.04
CA ALA A 151 6.61 -10.78 2.16
C ALA A 151 5.86 -12.11 2.29
N CYS A 152 6.58 -13.18 2.61
CA CYS A 152 6.03 -14.48 2.96
C CYS A 152 6.28 -14.77 4.44
N ILE A 153 5.27 -15.28 5.13
CA ILE A 153 5.35 -15.61 6.55
C ILE A 153 5.71 -17.09 6.67
N GLU A 154 6.80 -17.39 7.39
CA GLU A 154 7.32 -18.74 7.65
C GLU A 154 6.81 -19.31 8.98
#